data_55b7ad0a3c60787c25539258b720fb9b
#
_entry.id   55b7ad0a3c60787c25539258b720fb9b
#
_cell.length_a   1.000
_cell.length_b   1.000
_cell.length_c   1.000
_cell.angle_alpha   90.00
_cell.angle_beta   90.00
_cell.angle_gamma   90.00
#
_symmetry.space_group_name_H-M   'P 1'
#
loop_
_entity.id
_entity.type
_entity.pdbx_description
1 polymer ?
#
loop_
_entity_poly.entity_id
_entity_poly.type
_entity_poly.pdbx_seq_one_letter_code
_entity_poly.pdbx_strand_id
1 'polypeptide(L)'
;RGIYSRLRIDPVLGAIYPTTEEIAEAVRRRDKARIVPTGILALNALGLSTQVPMNLVYLTDGAARTIQIGKRKIVFKKTSPRNLAAIGSISSLAIQALREIGKDKVTEDEINSILRQLEKEDPYRLQHDIKLAPEWIRIIMRQALKTNRND
;
A
#
# COMPACT_ATOMS: atom_id res chain seq x y z
N ARG A 1 8.29 -10.60 18.30
CA ARG A 1 8.38 -11.85 18.98
C ARG A 1 7.15 -12.73 18.81
N GLY A 2 5.98 -12.24 19.14
CA GLY A 2 4.76 -12.99 18.94
C GLY A 2 4.48 -13.37 17.51
N ILE A 3 4.97 -12.59 16.57
CA ILE A 3 4.78 -12.86 15.14
C ILE A 3 5.49 -14.14 14.73
N TYR A 4 6.70 -14.33 15.21
CA TYR A 4 7.48 -15.50 14.84
C TYR A 4 6.94 -16.78 15.49
N SER A 5 6.28 -16.67 16.62
CA SER A 5 5.73 -17.84 17.28
C SER A 5 4.58 -18.47 16.52
N ARG A 6 4.08 -17.80 15.48
CA ARG A 6 3.03 -18.32 14.63
C ARG A 6 3.53 -19.11 13.44
N LEU A 7 4.84 -19.22 13.31
CA LEU A 7 5.44 -20.03 12.26
C LEU A 7 5.02 -21.50 12.47
N ARG A 8 4.53 -22.11 11.40
CA ARG A 8 4.09 -23.50 11.44
C ARG A 8 4.98 -24.36 10.58
N ILE A 9 5.07 -25.60 10.95
CA ILE A 9 5.76 -26.60 10.14
C ILE A 9 4.76 -27.65 9.71
N ASP A 10 4.60 -27.77 8.40
CA ASP A 10 3.71 -28.78 7.82
C ASP A 10 4.58 -29.92 7.33
N PRO A 11 4.37 -31.16 7.82
CA PRO A 11 5.20 -32.30 7.41
C PRO A 11 5.21 -32.52 5.90
N VAL A 12 4.14 -32.16 5.19
CA VAL A 12 4.04 -32.34 3.76
C VAL A 12 4.65 -31.19 2.99
N LEU A 13 4.37 -29.95 3.44
CA LEU A 13 4.76 -28.73 2.74
C LEU A 13 5.99 -28.04 3.31
N GLY A 14 6.47 -28.48 4.46
CA GLY A 14 7.59 -27.84 5.13
C GLY A 14 7.15 -26.62 5.92
N ALA A 15 8.08 -25.72 6.17
CA ALA A 15 7.79 -24.53 6.97
C ALA A 15 6.84 -23.60 6.22
N ILE A 16 5.80 -23.17 6.92
CA ILE A 16 4.82 -22.22 6.36
C ILE A 16 4.98 -20.88 7.08
N TYR A 17 5.33 -19.85 6.32
CA TYR A 17 5.50 -18.51 6.83
C TYR A 17 4.22 -17.71 6.66
N PRO A 18 3.91 -16.79 7.60
CA PRO A 18 2.79 -15.89 7.39
C PRO A 18 3.04 -15.01 6.17
N THR A 19 1.97 -14.58 5.53
CA THR A 19 2.09 -13.66 4.40
C THR A 19 2.52 -12.29 4.88
N THR A 20 3.03 -11.48 3.93
CA THR A 20 3.41 -10.11 4.24
C THR A 20 2.22 -9.34 4.83
N GLU A 21 1.04 -9.55 4.26
CA GLU A 21 -0.18 -8.88 4.73
C GLU A 21 -0.54 -9.30 6.15
N GLU A 22 -0.35 -10.57 6.47
CA GLU A 22 -0.62 -11.07 7.84
C GLU A 22 0.33 -10.45 8.84
N ILE A 23 1.59 -10.32 8.47
CA ILE A 23 2.60 -9.71 9.34
C ILE A 23 2.29 -8.23 9.55
N ALA A 24 1.96 -7.52 8.47
CA ALA A 24 1.62 -6.11 8.57
C ALA A 24 0.41 -5.89 9.46
N GLU A 25 -0.60 -6.74 9.33
CA GLU A 25 -1.80 -6.63 10.16
C GLU A 25 -1.49 -6.91 11.63
N ALA A 26 -0.62 -7.88 11.90
CA ALA A 26 -0.22 -8.19 13.27
C ALA A 26 0.51 -7.02 13.92
N VAL A 27 1.39 -6.37 13.16
CA VAL A 27 2.12 -5.19 13.65
C VAL A 27 1.16 -4.03 13.88
N ARG A 28 0.23 -3.82 12.95
CA ARG A 28 -0.77 -2.76 13.07
C ARG A 28 -1.58 -2.90 14.36
N ARG A 29 -2.02 -4.12 14.65
CA ARG A 29 -2.81 -4.38 15.86
C ARG A 29 -1.98 -4.21 17.12
N ARG A 30 -0.76 -4.74 17.08
CA ARG A 30 0.11 -4.70 18.26
C ARG A 30 0.48 -3.28 18.63
N ASP A 31 0.83 -2.47 17.64
CA ASP A 31 1.28 -1.10 17.86
C ASP A 31 0.13 -0.11 17.87
N LYS A 32 -1.08 -0.57 17.54
CA LYS A 32 -2.24 0.32 17.36
C LYS A 32 -1.93 1.45 16.41
N ALA A 33 -1.23 1.10 15.34
CA ALA A 33 -0.67 2.07 14.40
C ALA A 33 -1.37 1.98 13.05
N ARG A 34 -1.25 3.06 12.29
CA ARG A 34 -1.63 3.04 10.88
C ARG A 34 -0.44 2.56 10.07
N ILE A 35 -0.71 1.77 9.04
CA ILE A 35 0.32 1.22 8.19
C ILE A 35 -0.13 1.34 6.74
N VAL A 36 0.76 1.84 5.88
CA VAL A 36 0.48 2.02 4.46
C VAL A 36 1.61 1.38 3.66
N PRO A 37 1.29 0.44 2.75
CA PRO A 37 2.32 -0.13 1.89
C PRO A 37 2.86 0.93 0.92
N THR A 38 4.14 0.84 0.61
CA THR A 38 4.78 1.78 -0.31
C THR A 38 5.39 1.05 -1.48
N GLY A 39 5.77 1.81 -2.49
CA GLY A 39 6.54 1.29 -3.61
C GLY A 39 5.89 0.11 -4.30
N ILE A 40 6.67 -0.94 -4.50
CA ILE A 40 6.21 -2.11 -5.23
C ILE A 40 5.04 -2.80 -4.53
N LEU A 41 4.96 -2.70 -3.20
CA LEU A 41 3.82 -3.29 -2.49
C LEU A 41 2.50 -2.64 -2.90
N ALA A 42 2.48 -1.33 -3.06
CA ALA A 42 1.28 -0.64 -3.52
C ALA A 42 0.95 -1.04 -4.95
N LEU A 43 1.96 -1.16 -5.81
CA LEU A 43 1.76 -1.62 -7.18
C LEU A 43 1.18 -3.04 -7.21
N ASN A 44 1.70 -3.92 -6.38
CA ASN A 44 1.20 -5.29 -6.30
C ASN A 44 -0.24 -5.32 -5.82
N ALA A 45 -0.58 -4.52 -4.83
CA ALA A 45 -1.93 -4.48 -4.30
C ALA A 45 -2.94 -4.03 -5.34
N LEU A 46 -2.52 -3.16 -6.26
CA LEU A 46 -3.38 -2.68 -7.35
C LEU A 46 -3.28 -3.55 -8.61
N GLY A 47 -2.48 -4.62 -8.56
CA GLY A 47 -2.36 -5.51 -9.71
C GLY A 47 -1.49 -4.99 -10.83
N LEU A 48 -0.69 -3.94 -10.58
CA LEU A 48 0.16 -3.34 -11.60
C LEU A 48 1.54 -3.97 -11.69
N SER A 49 1.90 -4.78 -10.71
CA SER A 49 3.18 -5.48 -10.71
C SER A 49 3.04 -6.81 -10.00
N THR A 50 3.78 -7.79 -10.45
CA THR A 50 3.86 -9.09 -9.79
C THR A 50 5.23 -9.33 -9.17
N GLN A 51 6.11 -8.34 -9.24
CA GLN A 51 7.43 -8.45 -8.66
C GLN A 51 7.35 -8.54 -7.13
N VAL A 52 8.23 -9.36 -6.56
CA VAL A 52 8.31 -9.50 -5.12
C VAL A 52 9.70 -9.06 -4.67
N PRO A 53 9.84 -7.85 -4.14
CA PRO A 53 11.16 -7.36 -3.75
C PRO A 53 11.67 -8.05 -2.50
N MET A 54 12.98 -7.95 -2.29
CA MET A 54 13.59 -8.49 -1.08
C MET A 54 13.25 -7.64 0.14
N ASN A 55 13.12 -6.34 -0.06
CA ASN A 55 12.75 -5.42 1.01
C ASN A 55 11.34 -4.90 0.76
N LEU A 56 10.46 -5.15 1.72
CA LEU A 56 9.06 -4.74 1.65
C LEU A 56 8.86 -3.60 2.64
N VAL A 57 8.58 -2.39 2.14
CA VAL A 57 8.56 -1.21 2.98
C VAL A 57 7.13 -0.73 3.22
N TYR A 58 6.81 -0.53 4.49
CA TYR A 58 5.56 0.07 4.94
C TYR A 58 5.86 1.35 5.70
N LEU A 59 4.98 2.33 5.57
CA LEU A 59 5.03 3.53 6.41
C LEU A 59 4.13 3.32 7.62
N THR A 60 4.54 3.81 8.78
CA THR A 60 3.77 3.66 10.00
C THR A 60 3.93 4.88 10.90
N ASP A 61 2.92 5.14 11.71
CA ASP A 61 3.04 6.14 12.78
C ASP A 61 3.42 5.50 14.11
N GLY A 62 3.55 4.18 14.12
CA GLY A 62 4.01 3.45 15.29
C GLY A 62 5.53 3.32 15.32
N ALA A 63 6.01 2.33 16.04
CA ALA A 63 7.45 2.12 16.19
C ALA A 63 8.07 1.61 14.89
N ALA A 64 9.24 2.14 14.56
CA ALA A 64 10.01 1.61 13.45
C ALA A 64 10.51 0.23 13.81
N ARG A 65 10.44 -0.70 12.84
CA ARG A 65 10.96 -2.05 13.07
C ARG A 65 11.29 -2.73 11.75
N THR A 66 12.12 -3.74 11.84
CA THR A 66 12.48 -4.58 10.70
C THR A 66 12.24 -6.03 11.10
N ILE A 67 11.52 -6.76 10.28
CA ILE A 67 11.23 -8.16 10.52
C ILE A 67 11.85 -8.98 9.40
N GLN A 68 12.70 -9.93 9.76
CA GLN A 68 13.36 -10.80 8.79
C GLN A 68 12.53 -12.08 8.62
N ILE A 69 12.11 -12.38 7.40
CA ILE A 69 11.40 -13.60 7.08
C ILE A 69 12.14 -14.30 5.96
N GLY A 70 12.88 -15.35 6.28
CA GLY A 70 13.71 -16.02 5.31
C GLY A 70 14.72 -15.04 4.74
N LYS A 71 14.72 -14.87 3.43
CA LYS A 71 15.63 -13.94 2.76
C LYS A 71 15.05 -12.54 2.60
N ARG A 72 13.79 -12.35 3.03
CA ARG A 72 13.11 -11.07 2.86
C ARG A 72 13.11 -10.27 4.15
N LYS A 73 13.07 -8.96 3.99
CA LYS A 73 12.91 -8.04 5.10
C LYS A 73 11.63 -7.25 4.93
N ILE A 74 10.88 -7.13 6.03
CA ILE A 74 9.73 -6.24 6.07
C ILE A 74 10.12 -5.08 6.96
N VAL A 75 10.17 -3.88 6.38
CA VAL A 75 10.65 -2.69 7.07
C VAL A 75 9.46 -1.77 7.34
N PHE A 76 9.27 -1.42 8.61
CA PHE A 76 8.26 -0.46 9.02
C PHE A 76 8.98 0.84 9.33
N LYS A 77 8.85 1.83 8.44
CA LYS A 77 9.51 3.12 8.58
C LYS A 77 8.56 4.12 9.22
N LYS A 78 9.01 4.74 10.27
CA LYS A 78 8.22 5.77 10.92
C LYS A 78 8.09 6.98 9.99
N THR A 79 6.89 7.52 9.91
CA THR A 79 6.62 8.68 9.08
C THR A 79 5.71 9.65 9.82
N SER A 80 5.56 10.86 9.28
CA SER A 80 4.67 11.85 9.89
C SER A 80 3.21 11.46 9.67
N PRO A 81 2.30 11.89 10.57
CA PRO A 81 0.88 11.61 10.38
C PRO A 81 0.32 12.11 9.05
N ARG A 82 0.89 13.16 8.50
CA ARG A 82 0.45 13.70 7.22
C ARG A 82 0.54 12.66 6.11
N ASN A 83 1.61 11.86 6.11
CA ASN A 83 1.81 10.85 5.08
C ASN A 83 0.87 9.66 5.24
N LEU A 84 0.19 9.57 6.37
CA LEU A 84 -0.74 8.49 6.67
C LEU A 84 -2.18 8.99 6.77
N ALA A 85 -2.44 10.22 6.32
CA ALA A 85 -3.75 10.84 6.49
C ALA A 85 -4.80 10.34 5.50
N ALA A 86 -4.39 9.56 4.49
CA ALA A 86 -5.34 9.02 3.52
C ALA A 86 -6.31 8.06 4.20
N ILE A 87 -7.59 8.20 3.90
CA ILE A 87 -8.65 7.40 4.54
C ILE A 87 -9.23 6.33 3.61
N GLY A 88 -9.04 6.47 2.30
CA GLY A 88 -9.51 5.47 1.35
C GLY A 88 -8.48 4.38 1.15
N SER A 89 -8.90 3.13 1.18
CA SER A 89 -7.96 2.02 0.97
C SER A 89 -7.39 2.02 -0.44
N ILE A 90 -8.20 2.30 -1.44
CA ILE A 90 -7.75 2.35 -2.83
C ILE A 90 -7.01 3.66 -3.10
N SER A 91 -7.52 4.78 -2.59
CA SER A 91 -6.90 6.08 -2.79
C SER A 91 -5.48 6.12 -2.26
N SER A 92 -5.27 5.56 -1.06
CA SER A 92 -3.97 5.56 -0.43
C SER A 92 -2.97 4.73 -1.26
N LEU A 93 -3.41 3.58 -1.76
CA LEU A 93 -2.58 2.74 -2.62
C LEU A 93 -2.25 3.43 -3.93
N ALA A 94 -3.22 4.13 -4.52
CA ALA A 94 -3.02 4.84 -5.78
C ALA A 94 -1.94 5.92 -5.65
N ILE A 95 -1.96 6.66 -4.55
CA ILE A 95 -0.96 7.70 -4.32
C ILE A 95 0.43 7.07 -4.23
N GLN A 96 0.57 6.01 -3.45
CA GLN A 96 1.87 5.37 -3.28
C GLN A 96 2.36 4.71 -4.57
N ALA A 97 1.45 4.08 -5.32
CA ALA A 97 1.81 3.45 -6.58
C ALA A 97 2.28 4.48 -7.59
N LEU A 98 1.58 5.59 -7.72
CA LEU A 98 1.97 6.64 -8.67
C LEU A 98 3.29 7.28 -8.28
N ARG A 99 3.52 7.46 -6.97
CA ARG A 99 4.82 7.97 -6.51
C ARG A 99 5.96 7.01 -6.86
N GLU A 100 5.70 5.72 -6.77
CA GLU A 100 6.72 4.73 -7.09
C GLU A 100 7.05 4.73 -8.57
N ILE A 101 6.03 4.80 -9.43
CA ILE A 101 6.26 4.83 -10.88
C ILE A 101 6.94 6.13 -11.29
N GLY A 102 6.46 7.25 -10.80
CA GLY A 102 7.02 8.55 -11.11
C GLY A 102 6.31 9.25 -12.27
N LYS A 103 6.29 10.58 -12.20
CA LYS A 103 5.58 11.41 -13.15
C LYS A 103 5.99 11.16 -14.59
N ASP A 104 7.30 11.00 -14.82
CA ASP A 104 7.85 10.91 -16.17
C ASP A 104 7.84 9.49 -16.72
N LYS A 105 7.51 8.51 -15.88
CA LYS A 105 7.56 7.10 -16.27
C LYS A 105 6.19 6.43 -16.32
N VAL A 106 5.17 7.07 -15.76
CA VAL A 106 3.84 6.46 -15.72
C VAL A 106 3.24 6.45 -17.13
N THR A 107 2.69 5.30 -17.52
CA THR A 107 2.06 5.14 -18.82
C THR A 107 0.57 5.37 -18.75
N GLU A 108 -0.05 5.60 -19.92
CA GLU A 108 -1.50 5.76 -20.00
C GLU A 108 -2.22 4.51 -19.53
N ASP A 109 -1.69 3.34 -19.86
CA ASP A 109 -2.31 2.08 -19.42
C ASP A 109 -2.32 1.95 -17.92
N GLU A 110 -1.23 2.35 -17.27
CA GLU A 110 -1.15 2.34 -15.82
C GLU A 110 -2.13 3.32 -15.20
N ILE A 111 -2.21 4.52 -15.77
CA ILE A 111 -3.16 5.52 -15.30
C ILE A 111 -4.58 5.01 -15.43
N ASN A 112 -4.93 4.44 -16.58
CA ASN A 112 -6.29 3.93 -16.80
C ASN A 112 -6.63 2.79 -15.85
N SER A 113 -5.67 1.92 -15.57
CA SER A 113 -5.88 0.83 -14.62
C SER A 113 -6.16 1.36 -13.21
N ILE A 114 -5.37 2.36 -12.79
CA ILE A 114 -5.56 2.97 -11.48
C ILE A 114 -6.92 3.67 -11.41
N LEU A 115 -7.29 4.39 -12.47
CA LEU A 115 -8.58 5.08 -12.50
C LEU A 115 -9.76 4.12 -12.39
N ARG A 116 -9.68 2.98 -13.07
CA ARG A 116 -10.74 1.97 -12.97
C ARG A 116 -10.90 1.48 -11.54
N GLN A 117 -9.80 1.32 -10.82
CA GLN A 117 -9.88 0.88 -9.43
C GLN A 117 -10.38 1.99 -8.52
N LEU A 118 -9.99 3.24 -8.78
CA LEU A 118 -10.46 4.38 -8.00
C LEU A 118 -11.96 4.59 -8.12
N GLU A 119 -12.56 4.15 -9.22
CA GLU A 119 -14.01 4.22 -9.37
C GLU A 119 -14.74 3.39 -8.31
N LYS A 120 -14.07 2.42 -7.73
CA LYS A 120 -14.63 1.59 -6.67
C LYS A 120 -14.46 2.22 -5.29
N GLU A 121 -13.67 3.29 -5.19
CA GLU A 121 -13.48 3.98 -3.93
C GLU A 121 -14.68 4.87 -3.64
N ASP A 122 -15.02 5.00 -2.35
CA ASP A 122 -16.04 5.95 -1.92
C ASP A 122 -15.65 7.35 -2.40
N PRO A 123 -16.52 8.04 -3.16
CA PRO A 123 -16.17 9.38 -3.67
C PRO A 123 -15.78 10.38 -2.60
N TYR A 124 -16.39 10.31 -1.43
CA TYR A 124 -16.04 11.20 -0.33
C TYR A 124 -14.59 10.98 0.13
N ARG A 125 -14.21 9.72 0.26
CA ARG A 125 -12.84 9.38 0.68
C ARG A 125 -11.84 9.74 -0.41
N LEU A 126 -12.19 9.49 -1.66
CA LEU A 126 -11.33 9.85 -2.78
C LEU A 126 -11.10 11.35 -2.80
N GLN A 127 -12.16 12.14 -2.66
CA GLN A 127 -12.06 13.58 -2.66
C GLN A 127 -11.16 14.08 -1.52
N HIS A 128 -11.29 13.49 -0.35
CA HIS A 128 -10.45 13.82 0.79
C HIS A 128 -8.98 13.52 0.48
N ASP A 129 -8.70 12.36 -0.09
CA ASP A 129 -7.33 11.90 -0.28
C ASP A 129 -6.62 12.61 -1.41
N ILE A 130 -7.34 13.06 -2.43
CA ILE A 130 -6.75 13.82 -3.53
C ILE A 130 -5.97 15.01 -3.00
N LYS A 131 -6.47 15.66 -1.97
CA LYS A 131 -5.81 16.84 -1.41
C LYS A 131 -4.44 16.54 -0.82
N LEU A 132 -4.18 15.28 -0.50
CA LEU A 132 -2.93 14.87 0.14
C LEU A 132 -1.83 14.54 -0.86
N ALA A 133 -2.18 14.44 -2.13
CA ALA A 133 -1.26 14.01 -3.18
C ALA A 133 -0.52 15.19 -3.81
N PRO A 134 0.65 14.94 -4.41
CA PRO A 134 1.31 15.97 -5.21
C PRO A 134 0.44 16.39 -6.39
N GLU A 135 0.72 17.56 -6.93
CA GLU A 135 -0.11 18.16 -7.99
C GLU A 135 -0.35 17.22 -9.16
N TRP A 136 0.68 16.58 -9.66
CA TRP A 136 0.53 15.73 -10.86
C TRP A 136 -0.34 14.50 -10.56
N ILE A 137 -0.29 13.99 -9.35
CA ILE A 137 -1.13 12.87 -8.94
C ILE A 137 -2.57 13.34 -8.73
N ARG A 138 -2.75 14.53 -8.17
CA ARG A 138 -4.09 15.10 -7.99
C ARG A 138 -4.83 15.22 -9.31
N ILE A 139 -4.13 15.68 -10.34
CA ILE A 139 -4.74 15.81 -11.66
C ILE A 139 -5.24 14.48 -12.18
N ILE A 140 -4.45 13.42 -11.98
CA ILE A 140 -4.84 12.08 -12.40
C ILE A 140 -6.06 11.60 -11.59
N MET A 141 -6.01 11.72 -10.27
CA MET A 141 -7.07 11.18 -9.42
C MET A 141 -8.40 11.90 -9.61
N ARG A 142 -8.37 13.19 -9.94
CA ARG A 142 -9.61 13.93 -10.19
C ARG A 142 -10.41 13.37 -11.35
N GLN A 143 -9.77 12.71 -12.28
CA GLN A 143 -10.48 12.10 -13.41
C GLN A 143 -11.44 11.01 -12.94
N ALA A 144 -11.08 10.29 -11.88
CA ALA A 144 -11.96 9.28 -11.33
C ALA A 144 -13.21 9.88 -10.72
N LEU A 145 -13.09 11.07 -10.12
CA LEU A 145 -14.26 11.78 -9.58
C LEU A 145 -15.23 12.20 -10.68
N LYS A 146 -14.69 12.67 -11.80
CA LYS A 146 -15.53 13.07 -12.92
C LYS A 146 -16.32 11.89 -13.47
N THR A 147 -15.68 10.73 -13.59
CA THR A 147 -16.34 9.53 -14.06
C THR A 147 -17.47 9.14 -13.12
N ASN A 148 -17.22 9.17 -11.82
CA ASN A 148 -18.23 8.82 -10.82
C ASN A 148 -19.40 9.78 -10.85
N ARG A 149 -19.17 11.06 -11.13
CA ARG A 149 -20.23 12.05 -11.17
C ARG A 149 -21.16 11.87 -12.36
N ASN A 150 -20.64 11.33 -13.45
CA ASN A 150 -21.43 11.16 -14.66
C ASN A 150 -22.27 9.89 -14.66
N ASP A 151 -22.09 9.06 -13.68
CA ASP A 151 -22.92 7.88 -13.47
C ASP A 151 -24.17 8.21 -12.65
#